data_1657d782492b39a96e08bd6365abeb1a
#
_entry.id   1657d782492b39a96e08bd6365abeb1a
#
_cell.length_a   1.000
_cell.length_b   1.000
_cell.length_c   1.000
_cell.angle_alpha   90.00
_cell.angle_beta   90.00
_cell.angle_gamma   90.00
#
_symmetry.space_group_name_H-M   'P 1'
#
loop_
_entity.id
_entity.type
_entity.pdbx_description
1 polymer ?
#
loop_
_entity_poly.entity_id
_entity_poly.type
_entity_poly.pdbx_seq_one_letter_code
_entity_poly.pdbx_strand_id
1 'polypeptide(L)'
;MRTLIAAVLCGWAIVASAQTPKIGFVNTERVFREAAPAKRAQQKLEREFAARNAELAKLEKQGRDLQTELERDNVTMTDAVRREKERQLADASRSFQRLQRELREDLNQRRNEALAGVQESATRVINQIAEQERFDLIIQEAVFASGKIDITDKVIKALADK
;
A
#
# COMPACT_ATOMS: atom_id res chain seq x y z
N MET A 1 40.76 -65.01 -47.17
CA MET A 1 40.37 -64.60 -45.80
C MET A 1 39.94 -63.12 -45.85
N ARG A 2 38.65 -62.86 -45.82
CA ARG A 2 38.14 -61.50 -45.92
C ARG A 2 37.39 -61.21 -44.61
N THR A 3 38.06 -60.43 -43.78
CA THR A 3 37.52 -59.99 -42.50
C THR A 3 36.59 -58.71 -42.68
N LEU A 4 35.30 -58.89 -42.51
CA LEU A 4 34.32 -57.81 -42.45
C LEU A 4 34.35 -57.18 -41.06
N ILE A 5 34.83 -55.95 -40.95
CA ILE A 5 34.71 -55.12 -39.76
C ILE A 5 33.37 -54.38 -39.82
N ALA A 6 32.40 -54.82 -39.04
CA ALA A 6 31.12 -54.14 -38.83
C ALA A 6 31.33 -53.05 -37.79
N ALA A 7 31.35 -51.77 -38.21
CA ALA A 7 31.37 -50.62 -37.31
C ALA A 7 29.97 -50.37 -36.79
N VAL A 8 29.72 -50.67 -35.51
CA VAL A 8 28.49 -50.30 -34.78
C VAL A 8 28.59 -48.85 -34.33
N LEU A 9 27.99 -47.96 -35.10
CA LEU A 9 27.77 -46.55 -34.69
C LEU A 9 26.60 -46.51 -33.70
N CYS A 10 26.90 -46.58 -32.39
CA CYS A 10 25.96 -46.23 -31.34
C CYS A 10 25.70 -44.73 -31.36
N GLY A 11 24.62 -44.31 -32.02
CA GLY A 11 24.11 -42.94 -31.97
C GLY A 11 23.54 -42.68 -30.57
N TRP A 12 24.27 -41.92 -29.74
CA TRP A 12 23.69 -41.34 -28.51
C TRP A 12 22.74 -40.21 -28.95
N ALA A 13 21.45 -40.52 -28.96
CA ALA A 13 20.41 -39.49 -29.04
C ALA A 13 20.43 -38.73 -27.71
N ILE A 14 21.05 -37.55 -27.72
CA ILE A 14 20.93 -36.57 -26.63
C ILE A 14 19.48 -36.08 -26.68
N VAL A 15 18.60 -36.64 -25.84
CA VAL A 15 17.28 -36.13 -25.58
C VAL A 15 17.49 -34.81 -24.82
N ALA A 16 17.52 -33.69 -25.52
CA ALA A 16 17.45 -32.37 -24.94
C ALA A 16 16.07 -32.27 -24.23
N SER A 17 16.04 -32.50 -22.93
CA SER A 17 14.88 -32.20 -22.10
C SER A 17 14.68 -30.68 -22.17
N ALA A 18 13.78 -30.24 -23.05
CA ALA A 18 13.28 -28.87 -23.02
C ALA A 18 12.57 -28.67 -21.66
N GLN A 19 13.29 -28.12 -20.70
CA GLN A 19 12.67 -27.75 -19.42
C GLN A 19 11.66 -26.64 -19.70
N THR A 20 10.40 -26.92 -19.43
CA THR A 20 9.37 -25.90 -19.50
C THR A 20 9.66 -24.85 -18.42
N PRO A 21 9.75 -23.56 -18.76
CA PRO A 21 10.07 -22.52 -17.80
C PRO A 21 9.04 -22.50 -16.68
N LYS A 22 9.52 -22.44 -15.45
CA LYS A 22 8.66 -22.31 -14.25
C LYS A 22 8.30 -20.85 -14.07
N ILE A 23 7.04 -20.50 -14.37
CA ILE A 23 6.51 -19.15 -14.27
C ILE A 23 5.66 -19.04 -13.00
N GLY A 24 5.84 -17.96 -12.25
CA GLY A 24 4.99 -17.56 -11.12
C GLY A 24 4.22 -16.28 -11.42
N PHE A 25 3.07 -16.11 -10.80
CA PHE A 25 2.29 -14.87 -10.83
C PHE A 25 2.07 -14.38 -9.40
N VAL A 26 2.22 -13.08 -9.17
CA VAL A 26 1.96 -12.41 -7.89
C VAL A 26 1.02 -11.24 -8.11
N ASN A 27 -0.14 -11.27 -7.45
CA ASN A 27 -1.06 -10.14 -7.39
C ASN A 27 -0.55 -9.13 -6.34
N THR A 28 0.17 -8.12 -6.79
CA THR A 28 0.75 -7.09 -5.92
C THR A 28 -0.31 -6.28 -5.18
N GLU A 29 -1.48 -6.02 -5.79
CA GLU A 29 -2.58 -5.33 -5.12
C GLU A 29 -3.09 -6.11 -3.89
N ARG A 30 -3.26 -7.45 -4.03
CA ARG A 30 -3.60 -8.31 -2.88
C ARG A 30 -2.52 -8.27 -1.81
N VAL A 31 -1.24 -8.31 -2.21
CA VAL A 31 -0.12 -8.21 -1.25
C VAL A 31 -0.20 -6.90 -0.47
N PHE A 32 -0.40 -5.76 -1.13
CA PHE A 32 -0.52 -4.46 -0.47
C PHE A 32 -1.76 -4.33 0.43
N ARG A 33 -2.83 -5.06 0.15
CA ARG A 33 -4.05 -5.04 0.96
C ARG A 33 -3.99 -6.00 2.15
N GLU A 34 -3.42 -7.18 1.97
CA GLU A 34 -3.60 -8.32 2.88
C GLU A 34 -2.35 -8.64 3.71
N ALA A 35 -1.14 -8.27 3.23
CA ALA A 35 0.10 -8.58 3.92
C ALA A 35 0.21 -7.91 5.30
N ALA A 36 0.78 -8.63 6.26
CA ALA A 36 0.95 -8.13 7.62
C ALA A 36 1.73 -6.80 7.71
N PRO A 37 2.83 -6.58 6.95
CA PRO A 37 3.51 -5.29 6.93
C PRO A 37 2.61 -4.13 6.46
N ALA A 38 1.75 -4.36 5.46
CA ALA A 38 0.82 -3.35 4.99
C ALA A 38 -0.21 -2.96 6.05
N LYS A 39 -0.79 -3.95 6.73
CA LYS A 39 -1.72 -3.73 7.85
C LYS A 39 -1.05 -3.01 9.02
N ARG A 40 0.18 -3.39 9.37
CA ARG A 40 0.96 -2.69 10.41
C ARG A 40 1.25 -1.24 10.03
N ALA A 41 1.62 -0.98 8.78
CA ALA A 41 1.86 0.36 8.27
C ALA A 41 0.59 1.24 8.33
N GLN A 42 -0.56 0.70 7.93
CA GLN A 42 -1.84 1.38 8.04
C GLN A 42 -2.19 1.71 9.49
N GLN A 43 -2.11 0.75 10.41
CA GLN A 43 -2.38 0.98 11.83
C GLN A 43 -1.44 2.01 12.46
N LYS A 44 -0.16 2.03 12.03
CA LYS A 44 0.80 3.05 12.47
C LYS A 44 0.37 4.44 12.01
N LEU A 45 -0.01 4.59 10.75
CA LEU A 45 -0.53 5.86 10.22
C LEU A 45 -1.78 6.32 10.96
N GLU A 46 -2.75 5.44 11.18
CA GLU A 46 -3.97 5.77 11.93
C GLU A 46 -3.66 6.30 13.33
N ARG A 47 -2.71 5.68 14.05
CA ARG A 47 -2.29 6.14 15.38
C ARG A 47 -1.52 7.47 15.34
N GLU A 48 -0.61 7.61 14.38
CA GLU A 48 0.19 8.83 14.20
C GLU A 48 -0.69 10.05 13.92
N PHE A 49 -1.74 9.87 13.14
CA PHE A 49 -2.63 10.95 12.72
C PHE A 49 -3.87 11.14 13.60
N ALA A 50 -4.13 10.25 14.57
CA ALA A 50 -5.33 10.28 15.41
C ALA A 50 -5.50 11.60 16.18
N ALA A 51 -4.43 12.12 16.80
CA ALA A 51 -4.48 13.36 17.55
C ALA A 51 -4.77 14.58 16.65
N ARG A 52 -4.15 14.64 15.48
CA ARG A 52 -4.37 15.73 14.51
C ARG A 52 -5.78 15.68 13.90
N ASN A 53 -6.31 14.49 13.65
CA ASN A 53 -7.70 14.33 13.22
C ASN A 53 -8.69 14.79 14.29
N ALA A 54 -8.42 14.50 15.57
CA ALA A 54 -9.24 14.98 16.68
C ALA A 54 -9.19 16.52 16.81
N GLU A 55 -8.01 17.13 16.60
CA GLU A 55 -7.87 18.59 16.60
C GLU A 55 -8.64 19.23 15.44
N LEU A 56 -8.56 18.64 14.23
CA LEU A 56 -9.32 19.08 13.07
C LEU A 56 -10.83 19.04 13.34
N ALA A 57 -11.33 17.93 13.92
CA ALA A 57 -12.75 17.80 14.30
C ALA A 57 -13.17 18.82 15.36
N LYS A 58 -12.28 19.16 16.31
CA LYS A 58 -12.52 20.18 17.31
C LYS A 58 -12.67 21.58 16.68
N LEU A 59 -11.78 21.96 15.77
CA LEU A 59 -11.85 23.24 15.06
C LEU A 59 -13.09 23.33 14.20
N GLU A 60 -13.47 22.27 13.53
CA GLU A 60 -14.70 22.19 12.73
C GLU A 60 -15.96 22.39 13.60
N LYS A 61 -16.00 21.70 14.76
CA LYS A 61 -17.09 21.87 15.72
C LYS A 61 -17.15 23.30 16.26
N GLN A 62 -16.00 23.86 16.64
CA GLN A 62 -15.93 25.25 17.12
C GLN A 62 -16.46 26.24 16.09
N GLY A 63 -16.09 26.07 14.82
CA GLY A 63 -16.61 26.92 13.74
C GLY A 63 -18.12 26.81 13.59
N ARG A 64 -18.68 25.60 13.61
CA ARG A 64 -20.14 25.38 13.55
C ARG A 64 -20.87 25.98 14.76
N ASP A 65 -20.34 25.80 15.96
CA ASP A 65 -20.95 26.33 17.17
C ASP A 65 -21.00 27.87 17.14
N LEU A 66 -19.87 28.53 16.76
CA LEU A 66 -19.79 29.97 16.62
C LEU A 66 -20.77 30.52 15.55
N GLN A 67 -20.85 29.84 14.41
CA GLN A 67 -21.78 30.20 13.36
C GLN A 67 -23.24 30.10 13.84
N THR A 68 -23.61 29.02 14.50
CA THR A 68 -24.95 28.81 15.06
C THR A 68 -25.29 29.87 16.12
N GLU A 69 -24.35 30.25 16.97
CA GLU A 69 -24.56 31.31 17.97
C GLU A 69 -24.75 32.66 17.31
N LEU A 70 -23.96 33.02 16.29
CA LEU A 70 -24.09 34.26 15.53
C LEU A 70 -25.48 34.35 14.83
N GLU A 71 -25.97 33.25 14.28
CA GLU A 71 -27.26 33.18 13.61
C GLU A 71 -28.43 33.28 14.60
N ARG A 72 -28.36 32.52 15.71
CA ARG A 72 -29.43 32.46 16.71
C ARG A 72 -29.62 33.77 17.50
N ASP A 73 -28.50 34.32 17.95
CA ASP A 73 -28.48 35.41 18.91
C ASP A 73 -28.23 36.79 18.26
N ASN A 74 -28.33 36.86 16.93
CA ASN A 74 -27.99 38.06 16.12
C ASN A 74 -28.76 39.33 16.59
N VAL A 75 -30.02 39.20 17.03
CA VAL A 75 -30.86 40.34 17.44
C VAL A 75 -30.54 40.79 18.86
N THR A 76 -30.03 39.92 19.70
CA THR A 76 -29.78 40.17 21.13
C THR A 76 -28.33 40.51 21.46
N MET A 77 -27.40 40.21 20.55
CA MET A 77 -25.97 40.50 20.73
C MET A 77 -25.68 42.00 20.60
N THR A 78 -24.81 42.48 21.48
CA THR A 78 -24.16 43.79 21.27
C THR A 78 -23.17 43.74 20.09
N ASP A 79 -22.96 44.87 19.44
CA ASP A 79 -21.99 44.97 18.32
C ASP A 79 -20.58 44.51 18.70
N ALA A 80 -20.16 44.80 19.94
CA ALA A 80 -18.83 44.36 20.41
C ALA A 80 -18.72 42.82 20.51
N VAL A 81 -19.75 42.17 21.04
CA VAL A 81 -19.81 40.71 21.17
C VAL A 81 -19.88 40.05 19.80
N ARG A 82 -20.69 40.59 18.90
CA ARG A 82 -20.82 40.08 17.53
C ARG A 82 -19.48 40.13 16.81
N ARG A 83 -18.78 41.27 16.81
CA ARG A 83 -17.47 41.42 16.16
C ARG A 83 -16.42 40.45 16.73
N GLU A 84 -16.45 40.23 18.05
CA GLU A 84 -15.53 39.26 18.67
C GLU A 84 -15.83 37.83 18.21
N LYS A 85 -17.09 37.41 18.14
CA LYS A 85 -17.46 36.06 17.64
C LYS A 85 -17.18 35.89 16.15
N GLU A 86 -17.37 36.92 15.33
CA GLU A 86 -17.02 36.93 13.91
C GLU A 86 -15.48 36.75 13.73
N ARG A 87 -14.70 37.42 14.57
CA ARG A 87 -13.22 37.25 14.56
C ARG A 87 -12.83 35.84 14.96
N GLN A 88 -13.41 35.29 16.03
CA GLN A 88 -13.16 33.93 16.48
C GLN A 88 -13.53 32.88 15.41
N LEU A 89 -14.66 33.07 14.72
CA LEU A 89 -15.08 32.23 13.61
C LEU A 89 -14.07 32.29 12.45
N ALA A 90 -13.60 33.50 12.10
CA ALA A 90 -12.60 33.67 11.05
C ALA A 90 -11.26 33.02 11.43
N ASP A 91 -10.83 33.13 12.70
CA ASP A 91 -9.61 32.50 13.21
C ASP A 91 -9.74 30.96 13.24
N ALA A 92 -10.85 30.42 13.70
CA ALA A 92 -11.13 28.99 13.68
C ALA A 92 -11.12 28.43 12.24
N SER A 93 -11.78 29.15 11.31
CA SER A 93 -11.82 28.78 9.89
C SER A 93 -10.42 28.76 9.25
N ARG A 94 -9.59 29.80 9.52
CA ARG A 94 -8.22 29.84 9.02
C ARG A 94 -7.36 28.71 9.58
N SER A 95 -7.49 28.44 10.87
CA SER A 95 -6.77 27.37 11.54
C SER A 95 -7.20 26.00 11.02
N PHE A 96 -8.50 25.76 10.82
CA PHE A 96 -9.04 24.54 10.21
C PHE A 96 -8.46 24.31 8.80
N GLN A 97 -8.53 25.34 7.93
CA GLN A 97 -8.02 25.20 6.56
C GLN A 97 -6.51 24.94 6.51
N ARG A 98 -5.74 25.58 7.38
CA ARG A 98 -4.30 25.35 7.47
C ARG A 98 -4.01 23.92 7.92
N LEU A 99 -4.59 23.49 9.05
CA LEU A 99 -4.38 22.16 9.59
C LEU A 99 -4.84 21.06 8.61
N GLN A 100 -5.95 21.31 7.90
CA GLN A 100 -6.44 20.37 6.89
C GLN A 100 -5.44 20.18 5.72
N ARG A 101 -4.81 21.26 5.25
CA ARG A 101 -3.78 21.17 4.20
C ARG A 101 -2.55 20.44 4.69
N GLU A 102 -2.00 20.85 5.83
CA GLU A 102 -0.82 20.22 6.45
C GLU A 102 -1.06 18.73 6.69
N LEU A 103 -2.21 18.38 7.25
CA LEU A 103 -2.58 16.98 7.50
C LEU A 103 -2.64 16.15 6.21
N ARG A 104 -3.21 16.71 5.14
CA ARG A 104 -3.32 16.03 3.85
C ARG A 104 -1.96 15.79 3.22
N GLU A 105 -1.09 16.80 3.26
CA GLU A 105 0.27 16.74 2.70
C GLU A 105 1.12 15.70 3.47
N ASP A 106 1.13 15.79 4.79
CA ASP A 106 1.86 14.85 5.65
C ASP A 106 1.35 13.42 5.50
N LEU A 107 0.02 13.22 5.45
CA LEU A 107 -0.58 11.90 5.30
C LEU A 107 -0.21 11.27 3.95
N ASN A 108 -0.24 12.06 2.87
CA ASN A 108 0.15 11.59 1.54
C ASN A 108 1.64 11.19 1.52
N GLN A 109 2.51 12.02 2.09
CA GLN A 109 3.92 11.70 2.19
C GLN A 109 4.15 10.41 2.98
N ARG A 110 3.59 10.31 4.19
CA ARG A 110 3.75 9.13 5.06
C ARG A 110 3.17 7.87 4.45
N ARG A 111 2.04 7.99 3.74
CA ARG A 111 1.46 6.88 3.00
C ARG A 111 2.39 6.38 1.90
N ASN A 112 3.00 7.29 1.13
CA ASN A 112 3.94 6.92 0.07
C ASN A 112 5.19 6.25 0.65
N GLU A 113 5.75 6.76 1.74
CA GLU A 113 6.87 6.15 2.45
C GLU A 113 6.52 4.73 2.95
N ALA A 114 5.35 4.56 3.53
CA ALA A 114 4.87 3.27 4.01
C ALA A 114 4.68 2.25 2.87
N LEU A 115 4.09 2.68 1.75
CA LEU A 115 3.92 1.84 0.56
C LEU A 115 5.27 1.43 -0.03
N ALA A 116 6.23 2.35 -0.12
CA ALA A 116 7.58 2.04 -0.60
C ALA A 116 8.26 0.97 0.27
N GLY A 117 8.13 1.06 1.60
CA GLY A 117 8.67 0.07 2.52
C GLY A 117 8.02 -1.32 2.38
N VAL A 118 6.70 -1.35 2.15
CA VAL A 118 5.98 -2.62 1.88
C VAL A 118 6.43 -3.22 0.56
N GLN A 119 6.56 -2.39 -0.49
CA GLN A 119 7.02 -2.83 -1.82
C GLN A 119 8.42 -3.42 -1.77
N GLU A 120 9.35 -2.76 -1.09
CA GLU A 120 10.71 -3.27 -0.91
C GLU A 120 10.72 -4.62 -0.19
N SER A 121 9.92 -4.75 0.87
CA SER A 121 9.78 -6.00 1.61
C SER A 121 9.18 -7.12 0.75
N ALA A 122 8.15 -6.80 -0.05
CA ALA A 122 7.53 -7.74 -0.97
C ALA A 122 8.52 -8.20 -2.04
N THR A 123 9.27 -7.27 -2.65
CA THR A 123 10.28 -7.59 -3.67
C THR A 123 11.35 -8.54 -3.11
N ARG A 124 11.85 -8.28 -1.89
CA ARG A 124 12.82 -9.18 -1.24
C ARG A 124 12.27 -10.60 -1.04
N VAL A 125 11.03 -10.71 -0.56
CA VAL A 125 10.38 -12.00 -0.33
C VAL A 125 10.12 -12.74 -1.65
N ILE A 126 9.64 -12.03 -2.68
CA ILE A 126 9.41 -12.59 -4.01
C ILE A 126 10.71 -13.16 -4.59
N ASN A 127 11.81 -12.39 -4.51
CA ASN A 127 13.12 -12.85 -5.00
C ASN A 127 13.62 -14.09 -4.22
N GLN A 128 13.45 -14.12 -2.90
CA GLN A 128 13.80 -15.29 -2.09
C GLN A 128 13.02 -16.54 -2.50
N ILE A 129 11.70 -16.41 -2.71
CA ILE A 129 10.85 -17.50 -3.19
C ILE A 129 11.28 -17.93 -4.60
N ALA A 130 11.56 -16.96 -5.50
CA ALA A 130 12.03 -17.24 -6.85
C ALA A 130 13.29 -18.09 -6.87
N GLU A 131 14.29 -17.72 -6.09
CA GLU A 131 15.55 -18.44 -5.98
C GLU A 131 15.38 -19.82 -5.34
N GLN A 132 14.69 -19.91 -4.21
CA GLN A 132 14.48 -21.16 -3.47
C GLN A 132 13.71 -22.20 -4.29
N GLU A 133 12.72 -21.76 -5.03
CA GLU A 133 11.85 -22.63 -5.81
C GLU A 133 12.23 -22.71 -7.28
N ARG A 134 13.29 -22.05 -7.69
CA ARG A 134 13.84 -22.06 -9.06
C ARG A 134 12.78 -21.63 -10.08
N PHE A 135 12.12 -20.49 -9.84
CA PHE A 135 11.31 -19.83 -10.86
C PHE A 135 12.20 -19.15 -11.89
N ASP A 136 11.87 -19.33 -13.16
CA ASP A 136 12.55 -18.66 -14.26
C ASP A 136 12.01 -17.24 -14.48
N LEU A 137 10.72 -17.01 -14.14
CA LEU A 137 10.06 -15.73 -14.29
C LEU A 137 8.94 -15.58 -13.25
N ILE A 138 8.83 -14.39 -12.63
CA ILE A 138 7.67 -14.00 -11.84
C ILE A 138 7.04 -12.75 -12.45
N ILE A 139 5.74 -12.83 -12.77
CA ILE A 139 4.94 -11.77 -13.37
C ILE A 139 4.10 -11.12 -12.27
N GLN A 140 4.03 -9.78 -12.25
CA GLN A 140 3.25 -9.01 -11.26
C GLN A 140 1.90 -8.54 -11.81
N GLU A 141 1.82 -8.33 -13.12
CA GLU A 141 0.59 -7.87 -13.77
C GLU A 141 0.23 -8.80 -14.92
N ALA A 142 -1.00 -9.30 -14.92
CA ALA A 142 -1.51 -10.15 -15.97
C ALA A 142 -3.02 -9.95 -16.11
N VAL A 143 -3.54 -9.99 -17.34
CA VAL A 143 -4.98 -9.98 -17.61
C VAL A 143 -5.65 -11.25 -17.08
N PHE A 144 -4.92 -12.36 -17.15
CA PHE A 144 -5.35 -13.66 -16.63
C PHE A 144 -4.14 -14.45 -16.12
N ALA A 145 -4.27 -15.02 -14.94
CA ALA A 145 -3.33 -15.99 -14.39
C ALA A 145 -4.12 -17.17 -13.79
N SER A 146 -3.74 -18.39 -14.16
CA SER A 146 -4.36 -19.59 -13.55
C SER A 146 -3.90 -19.75 -12.11
N GLY A 147 -4.74 -20.33 -11.26
CA GLY A 147 -4.37 -20.62 -9.86
C GLY A 147 -3.15 -21.54 -9.71
N LYS A 148 -2.75 -22.24 -10.79
CA LYS A 148 -1.56 -23.12 -10.77
C LYS A 148 -0.24 -22.34 -10.67
N ILE A 149 -0.20 -21.13 -11.23
CA ILE A 149 1.00 -20.27 -11.23
C ILE A 149 0.93 -19.15 -10.20
N ASP A 150 -0.24 -18.96 -9.56
CA ASP A 150 -0.42 -17.91 -8.56
C ASP A 150 0.26 -18.29 -7.24
N ILE A 151 1.28 -17.51 -6.88
CA ILE A 151 2.04 -17.65 -5.64
C ILE A 151 1.75 -16.52 -4.65
N THR A 152 0.70 -15.73 -4.87
CA THR A 152 0.35 -14.56 -4.04
C THR A 152 0.18 -14.92 -2.57
N ASP A 153 -0.55 -16.00 -2.26
CA ASP A 153 -0.77 -16.42 -0.87
C ASP A 153 0.54 -16.85 -0.18
N LYS A 154 1.46 -17.45 -0.94
CA LYS A 154 2.78 -17.79 -0.43
C LYS A 154 3.59 -16.56 -0.06
N VAL A 155 3.57 -15.54 -0.92
CA VAL A 155 4.23 -14.24 -0.66
C VAL A 155 3.63 -13.57 0.57
N ILE A 156 2.28 -13.51 0.67
CA ILE A 156 1.58 -12.92 1.83
C ILE A 156 1.98 -13.62 3.13
N LYS A 157 2.04 -14.95 3.11
CA LYS A 157 2.43 -15.77 4.26
C LYS A 157 3.88 -15.51 4.67
N ALA A 158 4.80 -15.52 3.71
CA ALA A 158 6.21 -15.26 3.97
C ALA A 158 6.50 -13.84 4.47
N LEU A 159 5.62 -12.86 4.14
CA LEU A 159 5.66 -11.50 4.68
C LEU A 159 5.14 -11.40 6.11
N ALA A 160 4.32 -12.35 6.58
CA ALA A 160 3.79 -12.34 7.94
C ALA A 160 4.86 -12.78 8.97
N ASP A 161 5.80 -13.62 8.55
CA ASP A 161 6.84 -14.20 9.39
C ASP A 161 8.05 -13.26 9.60
N LYS A 162 8.01 -12.06 9.01
CA LYS A 162 9.04 -11.00 9.11
C LYS A 162 8.46 -9.73 9.72
#